data_82807e489e21eeff1a28e2c3c933674a
#
_entry.id   82807e489e21eeff1a28e2c3c933674a
#
_cell.length_a   1.000
_cell.length_b   1.000
_cell.length_c   1.000
_cell.angle_alpha   90.00
_cell.angle_beta   90.00
_cell.angle_gamma   90.00
#
_symmetry.space_group_name_H-M   'P 1'
#
loop_
_entity.id
_entity.type
_entity.pdbx_description
1 polymer ?
#
loop_
_entity_poly.entity_id
_entity_poly.type
_entity_poly.pdbx_seq_one_letter_code
_entity_poly.pdbx_strand_id
1 'polypeptide(L)'
;MRQATYRLATYNVEWFASLFDDEDQLILDDKPSGRYGVTRRAQAEALRQVFQALDADAILVVEAPNTGHQQRTVRALEHFAQFANLRTSAVAMGFANDTQQEIALLYDPAVLSARHTPQSSSDAPQFDGVFELDLDVDEQVDEVRFSKPPLELELTSKSGQVLHLIGAHLKSKAPHGARDADDVMRISIANRRKQLAQAIWLRRRMSWHLELGHDLLVMGDLNDGPGLDEYEALFGRSSVEIIMGEDLYDPHAQILCQPRARSLPSTARFFDRDNERYFGALLDYIMVSQRLRNAQPRWRIWHPFDEATIYRDAALRDALLLASDHFPVTLDVPATATLP
;
A
#
# COMPACT_ATOMS: atom_id res chain seq x y z
N MET A 1 28.06 14.15 12.57
CA MET A 1 26.79 13.64 13.13
C MET A 1 26.06 12.91 12.01
N ARG A 2 25.59 11.67 12.20
CA ARG A 2 24.68 11.05 11.22
C ARG A 2 23.39 11.86 11.25
N GLN A 3 22.93 12.31 10.10
CA GLN A 3 21.65 12.97 9.97
C GLN A 3 20.59 11.98 10.45
N ALA A 4 19.65 12.41 11.30
CA ALA A 4 18.54 11.57 11.71
C ALA A 4 17.78 11.12 10.45
N THR A 5 17.31 9.90 10.42
CA THR A 5 16.62 9.32 9.26
C THR A 5 15.35 8.68 9.77
N TYR A 6 14.23 8.92 9.10
CA TYR A 6 12.96 8.24 9.36
C TYR A 6 12.81 7.08 8.39
N ARG A 7 12.50 5.89 8.89
CA ARG A 7 12.14 4.75 8.07
C ARG A 7 10.63 4.61 8.01
N LEU A 8 10.08 4.76 6.82
CA LEU A 8 8.68 4.50 6.51
C LEU A 8 8.56 3.20 5.73
N ALA A 9 7.50 2.45 5.93
CA ALA A 9 7.25 1.21 5.21
C ALA A 9 5.80 1.16 4.72
N THR A 10 5.56 0.45 3.61
CA THR A 10 4.24 -0.05 3.22
C THR A 10 4.29 -1.57 3.14
N TYR A 11 3.21 -2.22 3.59
CA TYR A 11 3.09 -3.66 3.57
C TYR A 11 1.64 -4.10 3.42
N ASN A 12 1.32 -4.78 2.33
CA ASN A 12 0.07 -5.51 2.19
C ASN A 12 0.20 -6.85 2.92
N VAL A 13 -0.66 -7.08 3.93
CA VAL A 13 -0.58 -8.23 4.85
C VAL A 13 -1.63 -9.27 4.51
N GLU A 14 -1.94 -9.49 3.29
CA GLU A 14 -2.84 -10.56 2.78
C GLU A 14 -3.78 -11.16 3.85
N TRP A 15 -5.03 -10.66 3.90
CA TRP A 15 -6.07 -11.14 4.82
C TRP A 15 -5.72 -11.08 6.31
N PHE A 16 -5.10 -10.00 6.76
CA PHE A 16 -4.71 -9.84 8.17
C PHE A 16 -5.88 -10.03 9.14
N ALA A 17 -7.08 -9.61 8.75
CA ALA A 17 -8.30 -9.78 9.54
C ALA A 17 -8.55 -11.24 9.96
N SER A 18 -8.10 -12.23 9.16
CA SER A 18 -8.29 -13.65 9.46
C SER A 18 -7.51 -14.15 10.69
N LEU A 19 -6.57 -13.36 11.18
CA LEU A 19 -5.75 -13.68 12.36
C LEU A 19 -6.34 -13.17 13.68
N PHE A 20 -7.49 -12.51 13.66
CA PHE A 20 -8.11 -11.92 14.85
C PHE A 20 -9.51 -12.47 15.09
N ASP A 21 -9.90 -12.54 16.35
CA ASP A 21 -11.26 -12.84 16.77
C ASP A 21 -12.13 -11.59 16.86
N ASP A 22 -13.37 -11.75 17.32
CA ASP A 22 -14.32 -10.64 17.46
C ASP A 22 -13.99 -9.69 18.63
N GLU A 23 -13.06 -10.05 19.50
CA GLU A 23 -12.49 -9.25 20.58
C GLU A 23 -11.16 -8.58 20.20
N ASP A 24 -10.78 -8.64 18.90
CA ASP A 24 -9.54 -8.10 18.36
C ASP A 24 -8.26 -8.78 18.89
N GLN A 25 -8.38 -10.01 19.43
CA GLN A 25 -7.24 -10.78 19.91
C GLN A 25 -6.67 -11.67 18.82
N LEU A 26 -5.34 -11.84 18.81
CA LEU A 26 -4.66 -12.74 17.88
C LEU A 26 -5.04 -14.21 18.17
N ILE A 27 -5.45 -14.90 17.11
CA ILE A 27 -5.74 -16.34 17.14
C ILE A 27 -4.46 -17.09 16.79
N LEU A 28 -3.80 -17.65 17.79
CA LEU A 28 -2.56 -18.41 17.62
C LEU A 28 -2.83 -19.92 17.61
N ASP A 29 -3.67 -20.38 16.69
CA ASP A 29 -3.99 -21.79 16.50
C ASP A 29 -3.39 -22.34 15.19
N ASP A 30 -3.48 -23.67 15.00
CA ASP A 30 -2.95 -24.36 13.82
C ASP A 30 -4.00 -24.55 12.71
N LYS A 31 -5.13 -23.83 12.80
CA LYS A 31 -6.13 -23.80 11.71
C LYS A 31 -5.62 -22.94 10.55
N PRO A 32 -6.16 -23.18 9.34
CA PRO A 32 -5.81 -22.35 8.17
C PRO A 32 -6.05 -20.86 8.42
N SER A 33 -5.11 -20.03 7.98
CA SER A 33 -5.30 -18.59 7.89
C SER A 33 -6.00 -18.21 6.57
N GLY A 34 -6.16 -16.92 6.28
CA GLY A 34 -6.60 -16.48 4.97
C GLY A 34 -5.62 -16.84 3.84
N ARG A 35 -4.35 -17.04 4.19
CA ARG A 35 -3.29 -17.41 3.25
C ARG A 35 -3.29 -18.91 2.97
N TYR A 36 -3.21 -19.29 1.69
CA TYR A 36 -3.26 -20.68 1.27
C TYR A 36 -2.09 -21.51 1.82
N GLY A 37 -2.41 -22.62 2.48
CA GLY A 37 -1.42 -23.57 3.01
C GLY A 37 -0.65 -23.09 4.24
N VAL A 38 -1.05 -21.98 4.87
CA VAL A 38 -0.41 -21.40 6.05
C VAL A 38 -1.39 -21.39 7.22
N THR A 39 -0.94 -21.79 8.42
CA THR A 39 -1.75 -21.70 9.64
C THR A 39 -1.71 -20.29 10.23
N ARG A 40 -2.72 -19.94 11.04
CA ARG A 40 -2.78 -18.63 11.72
C ARG A 40 -1.55 -18.39 12.58
N ARG A 41 -1.12 -19.39 13.36
CA ARG A 41 0.12 -19.31 14.15
C ARG A 41 1.34 -19.03 13.29
N ALA A 42 1.51 -19.79 12.20
CA ALA A 42 2.66 -19.65 11.32
C ALA A 42 2.69 -18.27 10.65
N GLN A 43 1.54 -17.78 10.18
CA GLN A 43 1.45 -16.43 9.58
C GLN A 43 1.71 -15.34 10.62
N ALA A 44 1.13 -15.43 11.82
CA ALA A 44 1.33 -14.43 12.88
C ALA A 44 2.80 -14.34 13.32
N GLU A 45 3.48 -15.49 13.51
CA GLU A 45 4.90 -15.53 13.87
C GLU A 45 5.80 -15.02 12.73
N ALA A 46 5.46 -15.33 11.48
CA ALA A 46 6.17 -14.81 10.32
C ALA A 46 6.02 -13.28 10.22
N LEU A 47 4.80 -12.76 10.37
CA LEU A 47 4.55 -11.32 10.42
C LEU A 47 5.32 -10.64 11.56
N ARG A 48 5.36 -11.24 12.76
CA ARG A 48 6.16 -10.74 13.87
C ARG A 48 7.63 -10.57 13.47
N GLN A 49 8.22 -11.59 12.85
CA GLN A 49 9.62 -11.55 12.42
C GLN A 49 9.85 -10.47 11.34
N VAL A 50 8.96 -10.37 10.35
CA VAL A 50 9.06 -9.36 9.28
C VAL A 50 8.95 -7.95 9.87
N PHE A 51 7.94 -7.65 10.69
CA PHE A 51 7.74 -6.32 11.28
C PHE A 51 8.92 -5.93 12.19
N GLN A 52 9.46 -6.87 12.97
CA GLN A 52 10.66 -6.64 13.77
C GLN A 52 11.89 -6.34 12.90
N ALA A 53 12.07 -7.07 11.80
CA ALA A 53 13.21 -6.86 10.89
C ALA A 53 13.11 -5.52 10.14
N LEU A 54 11.91 -5.06 9.81
CA LEU A 54 11.68 -3.74 9.20
C LEU A 54 12.20 -2.63 10.09
N ASP A 55 11.98 -2.72 11.41
CA ASP A 55 12.36 -1.69 12.40
C ASP A 55 12.04 -0.27 11.90
N ALA A 56 10.83 -0.09 11.37
CA ALA A 56 10.37 1.16 10.80
C ALA A 56 9.82 2.11 11.87
N ASP A 57 9.82 3.42 11.59
CA ASP A 57 9.19 4.44 12.42
C ASP A 57 7.68 4.54 12.17
N ALA A 58 7.27 4.19 10.95
CA ALA A 58 5.86 4.03 10.60
C ALA A 58 5.69 2.98 9.49
N ILE A 59 4.61 2.21 9.56
CA ILE A 59 4.27 1.14 8.62
C ILE A 59 2.82 1.34 8.18
N LEU A 60 2.62 1.65 6.89
CA LEU A 60 1.30 1.60 6.29
C LEU A 60 0.93 0.14 6.09
N VAL A 61 -0.04 -0.33 6.84
CA VAL A 61 -0.60 -1.67 6.75
C VAL A 61 -1.77 -1.63 5.78
N VAL A 62 -1.61 -2.32 4.66
CA VAL A 62 -2.66 -2.54 3.67
C VAL A 62 -3.27 -3.92 3.95
N GLU A 63 -4.56 -4.07 3.75
CA GLU A 63 -5.37 -5.20 4.23
C GLU A 63 -5.33 -5.35 5.76
N ALA A 64 -5.29 -4.23 6.46
CA ALA A 64 -5.34 -4.19 7.92
C ALA A 64 -6.61 -4.87 8.45
N PRO A 65 -6.63 -5.30 9.73
CA PRO A 65 -7.80 -5.91 10.35
C PRO A 65 -9.06 -5.06 10.21
N ASN A 66 -10.21 -5.71 10.22
CA ASN A 66 -11.51 -5.09 10.00
C ASN A 66 -11.92 -4.08 11.08
N THR A 67 -12.67 -3.06 10.68
CA THR A 67 -13.51 -2.27 11.59
C THR A 67 -14.98 -2.50 11.24
N GLY A 68 -15.73 -3.10 12.16
CA GLY A 68 -17.13 -3.45 11.98
C GLY A 68 -17.94 -3.29 13.28
N HIS A 69 -19.01 -4.07 13.41
CA HIS A 69 -19.86 -4.03 14.60
C HIS A 69 -19.14 -4.41 15.89
N GLN A 70 -18.29 -5.44 15.86
CA GLN A 70 -17.56 -5.98 16.99
C GLN A 70 -16.07 -5.64 16.92
N GLN A 71 -15.47 -5.76 15.76
CA GLN A 71 -14.03 -5.62 15.50
C GLN A 71 -13.59 -4.16 15.36
N ARG A 72 -12.33 -3.88 15.74
CA ARG A 72 -11.69 -2.56 15.66
C ARG A 72 -10.25 -2.69 15.16
N THR A 73 -9.96 -2.18 13.97
CA THR A 73 -8.61 -2.14 13.38
C THR A 73 -7.55 -1.63 14.36
N VAL A 74 -7.85 -0.54 15.05
CA VAL A 74 -6.91 0.09 15.99
C VAL A 74 -6.51 -0.90 17.09
N ARG A 75 -7.48 -1.53 17.75
CA ARG A 75 -7.23 -2.50 18.82
C ARG A 75 -6.49 -3.74 18.33
N ALA A 76 -6.90 -4.27 17.20
CA ALA A 76 -6.25 -5.43 16.60
C ALA A 76 -4.76 -5.17 16.30
N LEU A 77 -4.46 -4.02 15.70
CA LEU A 77 -3.07 -3.62 15.41
C LEU A 77 -2.26 -3.31 16.68
N GLU A 78 -2.87 -2.71 17.70
CA GLU A 78 -2.23 -2.50 19.02
C GLU A 78 -1.90 -3.85 19.67
N HIS A 79 -2.82 -4.83 19.66
CA HIS A 79 -2.57 -6.19 20.15
C HIS A 79 -1.47 -6.90 19.35
N PHE A 80 -1.46 -6.73 18.02
CA PHE A 80 -0.37 -7.27 17.20
C PHE A 80 0.97 -6.60 17.53
N ALA A 81 1.02 -5.28 17.69
CA ALA A 81 2.22 -4.56 18.07
C ALA A 81 2.77 -5.03 19.42
N GLN A 82 1.87 -5.28 20.39
CA GLN A 82 2.24 -5.85 21.69
C GLN A 82 2.78 -7.29 21.54
N PHE A 83 2.08 -8.16 20.80
CA PHE A 83 2.53 -9.53 20.52
C PHE A 83 3.90 -9.57 19.85
N ALA A 84 4.11 -8.69 18.87
CA ALA A 84 5.34 -8.61 18.12
C ALA A 84 6.44 -7.77 18.81
N ASN A 85 6.15 -7.19 19.99
CA ASN A 85 7.07 -6.33 20.73
C ASN A 85 7.66 -5.21 19.85
N LEU A 86 6.79 -4.49 19.13
CA LEU A 86 7.18 -3.42 18.23
C LEU A 86 7.25 -2.07 18.96
N ARG A 87 8.17 -1.21 18.52
CA ARG A 87 8.20 0.21 18.95
C ARG A 87 7.07 1.03 18.28
N THR A 88 6.62 0.63 17.09
CA THR A 88 5.42 1.16 16.44
C THR A 88 4.18 0.64 17.15
N SER A 89 3.75 1.35 18.20
CA SER A 89 2.68 0.91 19.11
C SER A 89 1.41 1.75 19.02
N ALA A 90 1.42 2.84 18.26
CA ALA A 90 0.26 3.69 18.03
C ALA A 90 -0.29 3.50 16.62
N VAL A 91 -1.60 3.68 16.45
CA VAL A 91 -2.32 3.45 15.19
C VAL A 91 -3.09 4.68 14.78
N ALA A 92 -3.00 5.05 13.50
CA ALA A 92 -3.87 6.02 12.85
C ALA A 92 -4.67 5.33 11.75
N MET A 93 -5.97 5.55 11.76
CA MET A 93 -6.91 5.01 10.80
C MET A 93 -7.74 6.14 10.18
N GLY A 94 -8.24 5.93 8.97
CA GLY A 94 -9.16 6.83 8.27
C GLY A 94 -10.60 6.36 8.32
N PHE A 95 -11.26 6.43 7.17
CA PHE A 95 -12.63 5.94 7.00
C PHE A 95 -12.66 4.41 7.04
N ALA A 96 -13.62 3.86 7.79
CA ALA A 96 -13.90 2.42 7.77
C ALA A 96 -14.58 2.02 6.44
N ASN A 97 -14.50 0.75 6.09
CA ASN A 97 -15.10 0.19 4.88
C ASN A 97 -15.75 -1.18 5.13
N ASP A 98 -16.58 -1.62 4.17
CA ASP A 98 -17.31 -2.89 4.29
C ASP A 98 -16.55 -4.10 3.71
N THR A 99 -15.27 -3.94 3.32
CA THR A 99 -14.50 -4.99 2.63
C THR A 99 -13.70 -5.89 3.57
N GLN A 100 -13.66 -5.57 4.87
CA GLN A 100 -12.81 -6.22 5.88
C GLN A 100 -11.29 -6.08 5.60
N GLN A 101 -10.91 -5.14 4.76
CA GLN A 101 -9.53 -4.84 4.37
C GLN A 101 -9.28 -3.35 4.55
N GLU A 102 -8.92 -2.96 5.76
CA GLU A 102 -8.69 -1.56 6.10
C GLU A 102 -7.31 -1.07 5.64
N ILE A 103 -7.12 0.24 5.71
CA ILE A 103 -5.81 0.88 5.54
C ILE A 103 -5.52 1.62 6.84
N ALA A 104 -4.41 1.29 7.49
CA ALA A 104 -4.02 1.91 8.74
C ALA A 104 -2.52 2.17 8.80
N LEU A 105 -2.12 3.18 9.55
CA LEU A 105 -0.72 3.45 9.84
C LEU A 105 -0.40 3.02 11.27
N LEU A 106 0.54 2.10 11.43
CA LEU A 106 1.15 1.72 12.69
C LEU A 106 2.44 2.53 12.84
N TYR A 107 2.60 3.32 13.93
CA TYR A 107 3.72 4.25 14.05
C TYR A 107 4.30 4.30 15.47
N ASP A 108 5.57 4.73 15.57
CA ASP A 108 6.27 4.95 16.83
C ASP A 108 5.91 6.34 17.40
N PRO A 109 5.13 6.43 18.50
CA PRO A 109 4.72 7.71 19.07
C PRO A 109 5.88 8.49 19.73
N ALA A 110 7.03 7.84 19.95
CA ALA A 110 8.24 8.52 20.41
C ALA A 110 8.92 9.31 19.29
N VAL A 111 8.66 8.98 18.02
CA VAL A 111 9.30 9.58 16.83
C VAL A 111 8.35 10.50 16.08
N LEU A 112 7.11 10.06 15.86
CA LEU A 112 6.10 10.72 15.04
C LEU A 112 4.79 10.91 15.80
N SER A 113 3.97 11.86 15.35
CA SER A 113 2.54 11.87 15.57
C SER A 113 1.82 11.80 14.23
N ALA A 114 0.68 11.13 14.18
CA ALA A 114 -0.12 10.97 12.96
C ALA A 114 -1.55 11.44 13.22
N ARG A 115 -2.12 12.18 12.27
CA ARG A 115 -3.50 12.68 12.37
C ARG A 115 -4.20 12.48 11.03
N HIS A 116 -5.39 11.88 11.06
CA HIS A 116 -6.25 11.77 9.88
C HIS A 116 -6.77 13.16 9.52
N THR A 117 -6.51 13.60 8.31
CA THR A 117 -6.82 14.95 7.80
C THR A 117 -7.45 14.88 6.42
N PRO A 118 -8.65 14.29 6.30
CA PRO A 118 -9.31 14.15 5.01
C PRO A 118 -9.62 15.52 4.42
N GLN A 119 -9.27 15.70 3.17
CA GLN A 119 -9.47 16.95 2.44
C GLN A 119 -10.68 16.85 1.49
N SER A 120 -11.22 17.99 1.09
CA SER A 120 -12.25 18.11 0.06
C SER A 120 -12.01 19.36 -0.78
N SER A 121 -12.13 19.22 -2.09
CA SER A 121 -12.12 20.32 -3.04
C SER A 121 -13.21 20.11 -4.09
N SER A 122 -13.47 21.13 -4.93
CA SER A 122 -14.41 21.01 -6.05
C SER A 122 -14.07 19.87 -7.00
N ASP A 123 -12.78 19.60 -7.17
CA ASP A 123 -12.27 18.65 -8.18
C ASP A 123 -11.97 17.27 -7.60
N ALA A 124 -11.91 17.14 -6.28
CA ALA A 124 -11.66 15.91 -5.57
C ALA A 124 -12.39 15.92 -4.21
N PRO A 125 -13.56 15.28 -4.11
CA PRO A 125 -14.28 15.14 -2.85
C PRO A 125 -13.49 14.26 -1.87
N GLN A 126 -13.93 14.16 -0.61
CA GLN A 126 -13.35 13.23 0.36
C GLN A 126 -13.45 11.79 -0.16
N PHE A 127 -12.45 10.96 0.16
CA PHE A 127 -12.33 9.61 -0.38
C PHE A 127 -13.42 8.62 0.06
N ASP A 128 -14.20 8.95 1.08
CA ASP A 128 -15.41 8.22 1.47
C ASP A 128 -16.67 8.67 0.71
N GLY A 129 -16.56 9.71 -0.12
CA GLY A 129 -17.63 10.27 -0.94
C GLY A 129 -17.83 9.59 -2.30
N VAL A 130 -18.35 10.38 -3.22
CA VAL A 130 -18.56 10.00 -4.63
C VAL A 130 -17.75 10.95 -5.51
N PHE A 131 -17.02 10.37 -6.45
CA PHE A 131 -16.29 11.11 -7.47
C PHE A 131 -16.98 10.91 -8.81
N GLU A 132 -17.34 12.02 -9.44
CA GLU A 132 -18.00 12.05 -10.73
C GLU A 132 -16.97 12.32 -11.83
N LEU A 133 -16.92 11.46 -12.84
CA LEU A 133 -15.97 11.54 -13.94
C LEU A 133 -16.54 10.91 -15.20
N ASP A 134 -16.45 11.60 -16.33
CA ASP A 134 -16.70 11.04 -17.66
C ASP A 134 -15.39 10.39 -18.16
N LEU A 135 -15.37 9.05 -18.26
CA LEU A 135 -14.19 8.28 -18.63
C LEU A 135 -14.08 8.01 -20.14
N ASP A 136 -15.17 8.02 -20.88
CA ASP A 136 -15.22 7.55 -22.25
C ASP A 136 -15.86 8.51 -23.28
N VAL A 137 -16.10 9.75 -22.84
CA VAL A 137 -16.60 10.84 -23.74
C VAL A 137 -17.99 10.50 -24.34
N ASP A 138 -18.78 9.66 -23.65
CA ASP A 138 -20.15 9.32 -24.05
C ASP A 138 -21.21 10.28 -23.50
N GLU A 139 -20.77 11.38 -22.85
CA GLU A 139 -21.59 12.38 -22.17
C GLU A 139 -22.35 11.83 -20.92
N GLN A 140 -21.99 10.60 -20.45
CA GLN A 140 -22.51 10.05 -19.22
C GLN A 140 -21.46 10.14 -18.12
N VAL A 141 -21.88 10.67 -16.99
CA VAL A 141 -20.99 10.79 -15.82
C VAL A 141 -20.99 9.47 -15.04
N ASP A 142 -19.81 8.88 -14.90
CA ASP A 142 -19.58 7.73 -14.04
C ASP A 142 -19.48 8.16 -12.58
N GLU A 143 -20.28 7.55 -11.70
CA GLU A 143 -20.10 7.68 -10.25
C GLU A 143 -19.08 6.65 -9.75
N VAL A 144 -17.98 7.13 -9.18
CA VAL A 144 -16.92 6.29 -8.65
C VAL A 144 -16.84 6.40 -7.13
N ARG A 145 -16.74 5.26 -6.46
CA ARG A 145 -16.50 5.16 -5.02
C ARG A 145 -15.31 4.28 -4.74
N PHE A 146 -14.52 4.64 -3.75
CA PHE A 146 -13.56 3.72 -3.18
C PHE A 146 -14.29 2.69 -2.33
N SER A 147 -14.08 1.41 -2.58
CA SER A 147 -14.48 0.34 -1.65
C SER A 147 -13.55 0.28 -0.43
N LYS A 148 -12.34 0.83 -0.56
CA LYS A 148 -11.34 1.00 0.48
C LYS A 148 -10.85 2.44 0.38
N PRO A 149 -11.46 3.39 1.12
CA PRO A 149 -11.10 4.80 1.03
C PRO A 149 -9.62 5.03 1.37
N PRO A 150 -8.87 5.76 0.56
CA PRO A 150 -7.48 6.12 0.86
C PRO A 150 -7.36 6.85 2.19
N LEU A 151 -6.27 6.57 2.90
CA LEU A 151 -5.95 7.15 4.20
C LEU A 151 -5.14 8.44 4.02
N GLU A 152 -5.70 9.60 4.32
CA GLU A 152 -4.99 10.89 4.29
C GLU A 152 -4.49 11.25 5.68
N LEU A 153 -3.17 11.33 5.86
CA LEU A 153 -2.54 11.65 7.14
C LEU A 153 -1.60 12.85 7.03
N GLU A 154 -1.57 13.62 8.10
CA GLU A 154 -0.49 14.52 8.44
C GLU A 154 0.39 13.85 9.50
N LEU A 155 1.66 13.65 9.16
CA LEU A 155 2.68 13.10 10.04
C LEU A 155 3.57 14.26 10.51
N THR A 156 3.71 14.40 11.83
CA THR A 156 4.59 15.43 12.40
C THR A 156 5.70 14.76 13.21
N SER A 157 6.94 15.02 12.85
CA SER A 157 8.10 14.53 13.60
C SER A 157 8.33 15.33 14.89
N LYS A 158 9.11 14.79 15.81
CA LYS A 158 9.51 15.52 17.03
C LYS A 158 10.36 16.77 16.74
N SER A 159 10.97 16.86 15.55
CA SER A 159 11.70 18.06 15.10
C SER A 159 10.78 19.11 14.45
N GLY A 160 9.48 18.85 14.35
CA GLY A 160 8.51 19.74 13.72
C GLY A 160 8.41 19.61 12.19
N GLN A 161 9.09 18.64 11.58
CA GLN A 161 8.91 18.35 10.15
C GLN A 161 7.52 17.75 9.93
N VAL A 162 6.79 18.30 8.97
CA VAL A 162 5.47 17.83 8.54
C VAL A 162 5.59 17.10 7.21
N LEU A 163 5.01 15.90 7.14
CA LEU A 163 4.87 15.10 5.93
C LEU A 163 3.38 14.80 5.73
N HIS A 164 2.90 14.94 4.50
CA HIS A 164 1.56 14.50 4.13
C HIS A 164 1.66 13.13 3.48
N LEU A 165 0.82 12.19 3.94
CA LEU A 165 0.81 10.82 3.46
C LEU A 165 -0.58 10.46 2.94
N ILE A 166 -0.63 9.90 1.73
CA ILE A 166 -1.83 9.24 1.20
C ILE A 166 -1.52 7.74 1.09
N GLY A 167 -2.20 6.94 1.93
CA GLY A 167 -2.17 5.48 1.87
C GLY A 167 -3.27 4.98 0.96
N ALA A 168 -2.96 4.14 -0.02
CA ALA A 168 -3.92 3.68 -1.02
C ALA A 168 -3.91 2.16 -1.20
N HIS A 169 -5.10 1.60 -1.45
CA HIS A 169 -5.29 0.24 -1.92
C HIS A 169 -6.31 0.28 -3.06
N LEU A 170 -5.82 0.30 -4.30
CA LEU A 170 -6.67 0.43 -5.47
C LEU A 170 -7.43 -0.86 -5.80
N LYS A 171 -8.41 -0.72 -6.66
CA LYS A 171 -9.18 -1.86 -7.15
C LYS A 171 -8.28 -2.86 -7.87
N SER A 172 -8.31 -4.12 -7.44
CA SER A 172 -7.63 -5.21 -8.14
C SER A 172 -8.20 -5.41 -9.55
N LYS A 173 -7.31 -5.71 -10.50
CA LYS A 173 -7.62 -5.99 -11.89
C LYS A 173 -8.21 -7.39 -12.09
N ALA A 174 -7.95 -8.30 -11.17
CA ALA A 174 -8.32 -9.70 -11.30
C ALA A 174 -9.84 -9.87 -11.50
N PRO A 175 -10.25 -10.71 -12.46
CA PRO A 175 -11.65 -10.96 -12.78
C PRO A 175 -12.28 -11.97 -11.79
N HIS A 176 -12.25 -11.64 -10.49
CA HIS A 176 -12.82 -12.51 -9.46
C HIS A 176 -14.29 -12.81 -9.73
N GLY A 177 -14.67 -14.09 -9.65
CA GLY A 177 -16.02 -14.56 -9.86
C GLY A 177 -16.42 -14.77 -11.33
N ALA A 178 -15.49 -14.61 -12.28
CA ALA A 178 -15.73 -14.94 -13.69
C ALA A 178 -16.00 -16.45 -13.85
N ARG A 179 -16.96 -16.79 -14.71
CA ARG A 179 -17.42 -18.18 -14.96
C ARG A 179 -16.98 -18.68 -16.33
N ASP A 180 -16.71 -17.77 -17.24
CA ASP A 180 -16.29 -18.06 -18.61
C ASP A 180 -15.39 -16.93 -19.17
N ALA A 181 -14.93 -17.07 -20.40
CA ALA A 181 -14.04 -16.11 -21.05
C ALA A 181 -14.70 -14.73 -21.28
N ASP A 182 -16.01 -14.70 -21.54
CA ASP A 182 -16.74 -13.45 -21.75
C ASP A 182 -16.89 -12.70 -20.42
N ASP A 183 -17.17 -13.42 -19.31
CA ASP A 183 -17.15 -12.86 -17.97
C ASP A 183 -15.76 -12.32 -17.59
N VAL A 184 -14.69 -13.04 -17.92
CA VAL A 184 -13.30 -12.59 -17.68
C VAL A 184 -13.06 -11.24 -18.36
N MET A 185 -13.36 -11.12 -19.64
CA MET A 185 -13.18 -9.88 -20.40
C MET A 185 -14.02 -8.74 -19.82
N ARG A 186 -15.32 -8.96 -19.63
CA ARG A 186 -16.26 -7.94 -19.10
C ARG A 186 -15.85 -7.44 -17.72
N ILE A 187 -15.52 -8.35 -16.79
CA ILE A 187 -15.13 -8.00 -15.42
C ILE A 187 -13.76 -7.30 -15.41
N SER A 188 -12.80 -7.76 -16.22
CA SER A 188 -11.48 -7.12 -16.35
C SER A 188 -11.61 -5.67 -16.83
N ILE A 189 -12.40 -5.41 -17.88
CA ILE A 189 -12.63 -4.05 -18.39
C ILE A 189 -13.29 -3.18 -17.31
N ALA A 190 -14.33 -3.68 -16.64
CA ALA A 190 -15.01 -2.94 -15.57
C ALA A 190 -14.09 -2.62 -14.39
N ASN A 191 -13.26 -3.58 -13.97
CA ASN A 191 -12.27 -3.37 -12.92
C ASN A 191 -11.22 -2.32 -13.31
N ARG A 192 -10.77 -2.33 -14.58
CA ARG A 192 -9.84 -1.35 -15.13
C ARG A 192 -10.44 0.06 -15.13
N ARG A 193 -11.66 0.22 -15.63
CA ARG A 193 -12.35 1.51 -15.62
C ARG A 193 -12.43 2.07 -14.20
N LYS A 194 -12.83 1.24 -13.23
CA LYS A 194 -12.90 1.65 -11.82
C LYS A 194 -11.52 2.02 -11.25
N GLN A 195 -10.48 1.22 -11.52
CA GLN A 195 -9.12 1.48 -11.06
C GLN A 195 -8.57 2.78 -11.65
N LEU A 196 -8.79 3.00 -12.95
CA LEU A 196 -8.38 4.22 -13.64
C LEU A 196 -9.04 5.47 -13.05
N ALA A 197 -10.35 5.42 -12.79
CA ALA A 197 -11.07 6.52 -12.16
C ALA A 197 -10.57 6.79 -10.73
N GLN A 198 -10.27 5.74 -9.96
CA GLN A 198 -9.64 5.86 -8.65
C GLN A 198 -8.27 6.53 -8.73
N ALA A 199 -7.45 6.17 -9.73
CA ALA A 199 -6.15 6.78 -9.96
C ALA A 199 -6.26 8.27 -10.32
N ILE A 200 -7.25 8.66 -11.13
CA ILE A 200 -7.53 10.05 -11.48
C ILE A 200 -7.96 10.85 -10.25
N TRP A 201 -8.84 10.29 -9.42
CA TRP A 201 -9.27 10.92 -8.17
C TRP A 201 -8.08 11.16 -7.22
N LEU A 202 -7.24 10.12 -7.01
CA LEU A 202 -5.99 10.25 -6.26
C LEU A 202 -5.11 11.36 -6.85
N ARG A 203 -4.89 11.36 -8.17
CA ARG A 203 -4.04 12.35 -8.83
C ARG A 203 -4.53 13.79 -8.61
N ARG A 204 -5.83 14.04 -8.67
CA ARG A 204 -6.39 15.35 -8.38
C ARG A 204 -6.12 15.79 -6.93
N ARG A 205 -6.32 14.87 -5.97
CA ARG A 205 -6.00 15.14 -4.55
C ARG A 205 -4.51 15.45 -4.36
N MET A 206 -3.64 14.67 -5.00
CA MET A 206 -2.19 14.87 -4.93
C MET A 206 -1.77 16.19 -5.53
N SER A 207 -2.33 16.58 -6.68
CA SER A 207 -2.07 17.89 -7.31
C SER A 207 -2.38 19.03 -6.36
N TRP A 208 -3.48 18.96 -5.64
CA TRP A 208 -3.83 19.94 -4.60
C TRP A 208 -2.76 20.03 -3.49
N HIS A 209 -2.24 18.92 -2.98
CA HIS A 209 -1.14 18.93 -2.01
C HIS A 209 0.15 19.54 -2.59
N LEU A 210 0.48 19.19 -3.82
CA LEU A 210 1.70 19.67 -4.50
C LEU A 210 1.64 21.16 -4.80
N GLU A 211 0.47 21.69 -5.19
CA GLU A 211 0.24 23.12 -5.39
C GLU A 211 0.43 23.93 -4.10
N LEU A 212 0.10 23.36 -2.95
CA LEU A 212 0.37 23.94 -1.63
C LEU A 212 1.83 23.80 -1.19
N GLY A 213 2.68 23.14 -1.97
CA GLY A 213 4.09 22.90 -1.65
C GLY A 213 4.32 21.90 -0.52
N HIS A 214 3.37 21.00 -0.27
CA HIS A 214 3.49 20.00 0.77
C HIS A 214 4.55 18.93 0.43
N ASP A 215 5.26 18.45 1.44
CA ASP A 215 6.04 17.23 1.36
C ASP A 215 5.09 16.03 1.33
N LEU A 216 4.89 15.47 0.14
CA LEU A 216 3.90 14.43 -0.09
C LEU A 216 4.54 13.06 -0.28
N LEU A 217 3.93 12.07 0.39
CA LEU A 217 4.18 10.64 0.23
C LEU A 217 2.89 9.97 -0.25
N VAL A 218 2.98 9.12 -1.27
CA VAL A 218 1.90 8.24 -1.70
C VAL A 218 2.40 6.81 -1.59
N MET A 219 1.75 6.00 -0.76
CA MET A 219 2.21 4.64 -0.45
C MET A 219 1.05 3.66 -0.50
N GLY A 220 1.37 2.40 -0.75
CA GLY A 220 0.42 1.31 -0.66
C GLY A 220 0.42 0.40 -1.88
N ASP A 221 -0.60 -0.44 -1.94
CA ASP A 221 -0.86 -1.37 -3.03
C ASP A 221 -1.73 -0.69 -4.08
N LEU A 222 -1.14 -0.34 -5.22
CA LEU A 222 -1.86 0.26 -6.34
C LEU A 222 -2.50 -0.79 -7.25
N ASN A 223 -2.28 -2.08 -6.99
CA ASN A 223 -2.81 -3.20 -7.78
C ASN A 223 -2.54 -3.08 -9.29
N ASP A 224 -1.48 -2.34 -9.64
CA ASP A 224 -1.10 -2.01 -11.01
C ASP A 224 0.40 -1.79 -11.13
N GLY A 225 0.95 -2.04 -12.30
CA GLY A 225 2.35 -1.81 -12.64
C GLY A 225 2.51 -0.77 -13.74
N PRO A 226 3.70 -0.16 -13.92
CA PRO A 226 3.97 0.69 -15.07
C PRO A 226 3.90 -0.09 -16.37
N GLY A 227 3.47 0.60 -17.43
CA GLY A 227 3.23 -0.01 -18.73
C GLY A 227 1.79 -0.47 -18.92
N LEU A 228 1.44 -0.85 -20.13
CA LEU A 228 0.08 -1.18 -20.49
C LEU A 228 -0.07 -2.68 -20.69
N ASP A 229 -1.03 -3.31 -20.04
CA ASP A 229 -1.53 -4.62 -20.40
C ASP A 229 -2.52 -4.53 -21.60
N GLU A 230 -3.03 -5.67 -22.07
CA GLU A 230 -3.92 -5.70 -23.24
C GLU A 230 -5.22 -4.88 -23.05
N TYR A 231 -5.73 -4.80 -21.81
CA TYR A 231 -6.94 -4.03 -21.51
C TYR A 231 -6.62 -2.55 -21.25
N GLU A 232 -5.50 -2.25 -20.63
CA GLU A 232 -5.06 -0.88 -20.39
C GLU A 232 -4.67 -0.14 -21.66
N ALA A 233 -4.22 -0.87 -22.68
CA ALA A 233 -3.98 -0.30 -24.00
C ALA A 233 -5.21 0.43 -24.57
N LEU A 234 -6.43 0.06 -24.15
CA LEU A 234 -7.66 0.75 -24.50
C LEU A 234 -7.76 2.15 -23.88
N PHE A 235 -7.10 2.38 -22.73
CA PHE A 235 -7.15 3.63 -21.96
C PHE A 235 -5.90 4.49 -22.11
N GLY A 236 -4.83 3.97 -22.69
CA GLY A 236 -3.61 4.69 -23.05
C GLY A 236 -2.61 4.97 -21.93
N ARG A 237 -2.95 4.73 -20.65
CA ARG A 237 -2.05 4.89 -19.48
C ARG A 237 -2.40 3.90 -18.38
N SER A 238 -1.38 3.44 -17.65
CA SER A 238 -1.57 2.68 -16.41
C SER A 238 -1.97 3.61 -15.25
N SER A 239 -2.60 3.03 -14.21
CA SER A 239 -2.94 3.78 -13.00
C SER A 239 -1.70 4.33 -12.31
N VAL A 240 -0.58 3.60 -12.33
CA VAL A 240 0.70 4.03 -11.75
C VAL A 240 1.26 5.24 -12.48
N GLU A 241 1.20 5.27 -13.83
CA GLU A 241 1.65 6.42 -14.62
C GLU A 241 0.80 7.66 -14.38
N ILE A 242 -0.51 7.49 -14.19
CA ILE A 242 -1.43 8.61 -13.85
C ILE A 242 -1.10 9.17 -12.46
N ILE A 243 -0.95 8.29 -11.46
CA ILE A 243 -0.64 8.70 -10.08
C ILE A 243 0.72 9.37 -10.02
N MET A 244 1.75 8.76 -10.59
CA MET A 244 3.12 9.29 -10.55
C MET A 244 3.24 10.63 -11.29
N GLY A 245 2.65 10.75 -12.49
CA GLY A 245 2.78 11.94 -13.33
C GLY A 245 4.24 12.35 -13.49
N GLU A 246 4.47 13.66 -13.57
CA GLU A 246 5.82 14.26 -13.64
C GLU A 246 6.32 14.73 -12.26
N ASP A 247 5.44 14.75 -11.25
CA ASP A 247 5.68 15.42 -9.97
C ASP A 247 6.09 14.47 -8.86
N LEU A 248 5.79 13.19 -8.98
CA LEU A 248 6.17 12.17 -8.02
C LEU A 248 7.26 11.26 -8.56
N TYR A 249 8.00 10.66 -7.64
CA TYR A 249 9.13 9.79 -7.95
C TYR A 249 9.12 8.51 -7.13
N ASP A 250 9.22 7.37 -7.80
CA ASP A 250 9.56 6.07 -7.26
C ASP A 250 10.58 5.40 -8.20
N PRO A 251 11.77 4.99 -7.71
CA PRO A 251 12.82 4.45 -8.58
C PRO A 251 12.46 3.10 -9.21
N HIS A 252 11.64 2.29 -8.54
CA HIS A 252 11.25 0.98 -9.05
C HIS A 252 10.24 1.11 -10.18
N ALA A 253 9.25 2.01 -10.01
CA ALA A 253 8.31 2.33 -11.08
C ALA A 253 9.03 2.88 -12.33
N GLN A 254 10.03 3.74 -12.15
CA GLN A 254 10.79 4.29 -13.25
C GLN A 254 11.63 3.26 -14.02
N ILE A 255 12.17 2.25 -13.32
CA ILE A 255 12.92 1.17 -14.00
C ILE A 255 12.01 0.41 -14.97
N LEU A 256 10.78 0.12 -14.60
CA LEU A 256 9.81 -0.58 -15.45
C LEU A 256 9.39 0.24 -16.69
N CYS A 257 9.41 1.56 -16.60
CA CYS A 257 9.14 2.43 -17.74
C CYS A 257 10.29 2.48 -18.77
N GLN A 258 11.46 1.84 -18.48
CA GLN A 258 12.62 1.86 -19.39
C GLN A 258 12.58 0.68 -20.38
N PRO A 259 12.79 0.90 -21.70
CA PRO A 259 12.66 -0.14 -22.74
C PRO A 259 13.62 -1.32 -22.62
N ARG A 260 14.62 -1.27 -21.73
CA ARG A 260 15.70 -2.28 -21.60
C ARG A 260 16.00 -2.69 -20.17
N ALA A 261 15.00 -2.69 -19.28
CA ALA A 261 15.21 -3.18 -17.92
C ALA A 261 15.63 -4.66 -17.93
N ARG A 262 16.80 -4.96 -17.36
CA ARG A 262 17.35 -6.33 -17.31
C ARG A 262 16.81 -7.14 -16.14
N SER A 263 16.39 -6.47 -15.08
CA SER A 263 15.77 -7.06 -13.90
C SER A 263 14.55 -6.22 -13.56
N LEU A 264 13.42 -6.86 -13.48
CA LEU A 264 12.16 -6.20 -13.15
C LEU A 264 11.96 -6.30 -11.63
N PRO A 265 11.86 -5.17 -10.90
CA PRO A 265 11.53 -5.21 -9.49
C PRO A 265 10.12 -5.79 -9.31
N SER A 266 9.92 -6.55 -8.23
CA SER A 266 8.60 -7.04 -7.84
C SER A 266 8.40 -6.91 -6.33
N THR A 267 7.17 -6.64 -5.93
CA THR A 267 6.75 -6.53 -4.54
C THR A 267 5.71 -7.58 -4.17
N ALA A 268 5.24 -8.34 -5.13
CA ALA A 268 4.29 -9.43 -4.92
C ALA A 268 4.68 -10.68 -5.70
N ARG A 269 4.25 -11.85 -5.21
CA ARG A 269 4.53 -13.14 -5.82
C ARG A 269 3.32 -14.06 -5.75
N PHE A 270 2.70 -14.28 -6.90
CA PHE A 270 1.49 -15.07 -7.03
C PHE A 270 1.76 -16.42 -7.68
N PHE A 271 0.98 -17.42 -7.29
CA PHE A 271 1.00 -18.73 -7.95
C PHE A 271 -0.08 -18.80 -9.02
N ASP A 272 0.35 -18.90 -10.27
CA ASP A 272 -0.51 -19.16 -11.42
C ASP A 272 -0.81 -20.66 -11.49
N ARG A 273 -2.07 -21.03 -11.15
CA ARG A 273 -2.50 -22.43 -11.10
C ARG A 273 -2.60 -23.08 -12.48
N ASP A 274 -2.92 -22.30 -13.50
CA ASP A 274 -3.14 -22.82 -14.86
C ASP A 274 -1.80 -23.18 -15.52
N ASN A 275 -0.74 -22.43 -15.19
CA ASN A 275 0.60 -22.64 -15.72
C ASN A 275 1.56 -23.28 -14.68
N GLU A 276 1.09 -23.65 -13.50
CA GLU A 276 1.85 -24.24 -12.39
C GLU A 276 3.17 -23.51 -12.08
N ARG A 277 3.15 -22.18 -12.13
CA ARG A 277 4.35 -21.35 -11.91
C ARG A 277 4.05 -20.14 -11.05
N TYR A 278 5.09 -19.64 -10.41
CA TYR A 278 5.04 -18.35 -9.76
C TYR A 278 5.39 -17.23 -10.74
N PHE A 279 4.73 -16.09 -10.58
CA PHE A 279 5.10 -14.84 -11.23
C PHE A 279 5.17 -13.70 -10.21
N GLY A 280 6.06 -12.74 -10.47
CA GLY A 280 6.20 -11.52 -9.67
C GLY A 280 5.52 -10.34 -10.34
N ALA A 281 5.02 -9.43 -9.51
CA ALA A 281 4.46 -8.16 -9.94
C ALA A 281 4.96 -7.02 -9.05
N LEU A 282 5.12 -5.83 -9.61
CA LEU A 282 5.36 -4.61 -8.83
C LEU A 282 4.01 -3.94 -8.62
N LEU A 283 3.50 -3.98 -7.40
CA LEU A 283 2.17 -3.49 -7.01
C LEU A 283 2.22 -2.48 -5.87
N ASP A 284 3.24 -2.58 -5.02
CA ASP A 284 3.42 -1.75 -3.83
C ASP A 284 4.48 -0.68 -4.07
N TYR A 285 4.13 0.56 -3.77
CA TYR A 285 4.95 1.73 -4.08
C TYR A 285 5.11 2.65 -2.87
N ILE A 286 6.20 3.43 -2.88
CA ILE A 286 6.37 4.63 -2.07
C ILE A 286 6.82 5.75 -2.99
N MET A 287 5.88 6.54 -3.46
CA MET A 287 6.14 7.70 -4.31
C MET A 287 6.32 8.95 -3.47
N VAL A 288 7.28 9.77 -3.82
CA VAL A 288 7.60 11.01 -3.08
C VAL A 288 7.58 12.23 -3.97
N SER A 289 7.19 13.38 -3.40
CA SER A 289 7.29 14.69 -4.06
C SER A 289 8.75 15.08 -4.34
N GLN A 290 8.95 16.01 -5.28
CA GLN A 290 10.28 16.43 -5.74
C GLN A 290 11.17 16.95 -4.61
N ARG A 291 10.60 17.64 -3.61
CA ARG A 291 11.37 18.15 -2.47
C ARG A 291 11.92 17.01 -1.61
N LEU A 292 11.12 15.99 -1.35
CA LEU A 292 11.56 14.78 -0.65
C LEU A 292 12.60 13.99 -1.47
N ARG A 293 12.40 13.89 -2.79
CA ARG A 293 13.38 13.26 -3.69
C ARG A 293 14.74 13.94 -3.62
N ASN A 294 14.78 15.26 -3.54
CA ASN A 294 16.02 16.05 -3.46
C ASN A 294 16.79 15.79 -2.15
N ALA A 295 16.13 15.31 -1.10
CA ALA A 295 16.79 14.85 0.13
C ALA A 295 17.49 13.51 -0.02
N GLN A 296 17.47 12.90 -1.20
CA GLN A 296 18.10 11.61 -1.53
C GLN A 296 17.67 10.45 -0.62
N PRO A 297 16.36 10.20 -0.48
CA PRO A 297 15.86 9.08 0.29
C PRO A 297 16.30 7.75 -0.33
N ARG A 298 16.24 6.68 0.45
CA ARG A 298 16.65 5.34 0.01
C ARG A 298 15.49 4.39 0.06
N TRP A 299 15.17 3.77 -1.08
CA TRP A 299 14.17 2.72 -1.18
C TRP A 299 14.79 1.35 -1.03
N ARG A 300 14.01 0.41 -0.48
CA ARG A 300 14.34 -1.01 -0.44
C ARG A 300 13.07 -1.84 -0.57
N ILE A 301 13.04 -2.76 -1.53
CA ILE A 301 12.06 -3.85 -1.57
C ILE A 301 12.64 -5.02 -0.76
N TRP A 302 11.89 -5.54 0.20
CA TRP A 302 12.29 -6.66 1.03
C TRP A 302 12.00 -7.99 0.33
N HIS A 303 12.55 -8.15 -0.88
CA HIS A 303 12.29 -9.30 -1.73
C HIS A 303 13.12 -10.52 -1.29
N PRO A 304 12.47 -11.70 -1.03
CA PRO A 304 13.15 -12.87 -0.45
C PRO A 304 14.21 -13.49 -1.36
N PHE A 305 14.15 -13.24 -2.67
CA PHE A 305 15.08 -13.84 -3.64
C PHE A 305 15.99 -12.81 -4.32
N ASP A 306 15.54 -11.59 -4.56
CA ASP A 306 16.27 -10.58 -5.34
C ASP A 306 17.14 -9.67 -4.46
N GLU A 307 16.85 -9.57 -3.15
CA GLU A 307 17.64 -8.82 -2.19
C GLU A 307 18.68 -9.74 -1.52
N ALA A 308 19.96 -9.49 -1.81
CA ALA A 308 21.05 -10.43 -1.46
C ALA A 308 21.21 -10.68 0.04
N THR A 309 20.94 -9.70 0.90
CA THR A 309 21.08 -9.85 2.35
C THR A 309 19.94 -10.70 2.91
N ILE A 310 18.72 -10.51 2.39
CA ILE A 310 17.53 -11.28 2.77
C ILE A 310 17.65 -12.72 2.25
N TYR A 311 18.08 -12.90 1.01
CA TYR A 311 18.26 -14.24 0.42
C TYR A 311 19.18 -15.14 1.27
N ARG A 312 20.24 -14.55 1.87
CA ARG A 312 21.20 -15.27 2.73
C ARG A 312 20.68 -15.51 4.14
N ASP A 313 19.69 -14.76 4.59
CA ASP A 313 19.03 -14.95 5.89
C ASP A 313 17.81 -15.89 5.69
N ALA A 314 18.05 -17.19 5.90
CA ALA A 314 17.01 -18.20 5.69
C ALA A 314 15.77 -17.96 6.57
N ALA A 315 15.96 -17.50 7.82
CA ALA A 315 14.84 -17.28 8.72
C ALA A 315 13.96 -16.10 8.25
N LEU A 316 14.56 -14.98 7.87
CA LEU A 316 13.82 -13.82 7.36
C LEU A 316 13.20 -14.10 5.99
N ARG A 317 13.94 -14.77 5.10
CA ARG A 317 13.42 -15.17 3.77
C ARG A 317 12.17 -16.03 3.91
N ASP A 318 12.22 -17.06 4.75
CA ASP A 318 11.11 -18.00 4.95
C ASP A 318 9.94 -17.29 5.66
N ALA A 319 10.21 -16.37 6.60
CA ALA A 319 9.19 -15.55 7.22
C ALA A 319 8.47 -14.65 6.19
N LEU A 320 9.19 -13.99 5.28
CA LEU A 320 8.58 -13.17 4.22
C LEU A 320 7.62 -13.99 3.34
N LEU A 321 7.99 -15.22 3.00
CA LEU A 321 7.18 -16.12 2.18
C LEU A 321 5.93 -16.65 2.90
N LEU A 322 6.00 -16.81 4.24
CA LEU A 322 4.87 -17.25 5.05
C LEU A 322 3.93 -16.11 5.45
N ALA A 323 4.46 -14.90 5.58
CA ALA A 323 3.72 -13.75 6.09
C ALA A 323 2.67 -13.21 5.12
N SER A 324 3.05 -13.04 3.84
CA SER A 324 2.19 -12.49 2.78
C SER A 324 2.67 -12.92 1.40
N ASP A 325 1.83 -12.80 0.39
CA ASP A 325 2.22 -12.86 -1.03
C ASP A 325 2.77 -11.52 -1.54
N HIS A 326 2.69 -10.47 -0.73
CA HIS A 326 3.38 -9.21 -0.94
C HIS A 326 4.64 -9.11 -0.06
N PHE A 327 5.59 -8.28 -0.51
CA PHE A 327 6.84 -7.99 0.19
C PHE A 327 6.90 -6.51 0.57
N PRO A 328 7.33 -6.18 1.80
CA PRO A 328 7.38 -4.78 2.23
C PRO A 328 8.29 -3.93 1.35
N VAL A 329 7.90 -2.67 1.19
CA VAL A 329 8.77 -1.62 0.65
C VAL A 329 9.08 -0.64 1.76
N THR A 330 10.37 -0.28 1.92
CA THR A 330 10.80 0.74 2.88
C THR A 330 11.42 1.93 2.17
N LEU A 331 11.25 3.10 2.79
CA LEU A 331 11.85 4.37 2.43
C LEU A 331 12.57 4.96 3.65
N ASP A 332 13.88 5.11 3.56
CA ASP A 332 14.65 5.86 4.55
C ASP A 332 14.74 7.32 4.11
N VAL A 333 14.04 8.23 4.81
CA VAL A 333 13.99 9.67 4.53
C VAL A 333 14.91 10.39 5.49
N PRO A 334 15.94 11.13 5.02
CA PRO A 334 16.74 11.98 5.89
C PRO A 334 15.85 13.03 6.58
N ALA A 335 15.97 13.16 7.90
CA ALA A 335 15.34 14.25 8.61
C ALA A 335 15.95 15.57 8.09
N THR A 336 15.20 16.30 7.32
CA THR A 336 15.59 17.64 6.92
C THR A 336 15.56 18.54 8.15
N ALA A 337 16.69 19.13 8.49
CA ALA A 337 16.63 20.29 9.38
C ALA A 337 15.71 21.29 8.71
N THR A 338 14.69 21.76 9.42
CA THR A 338 13.88 22.92 8.99
C THR A 338 14.87 24.00 8.60
N LEU A 339 15.00 24.25 7.28
CA LEU A 339 15.68 25.44 6.83
C LEU A 339 14.86 26.63 7.33
N PRO A 340 15.49 27.59 7.99
CA PRO A 340 14.82 28.74 8.57
C PRO A 340 14.07 29.57 7.53
#